data_b4121f356dbe9fe7210b8838a911c275
#
_entry.id   b4121f356dbe9fe7210b8838a911c275
#
_cell.length_a   1.000
_cell.length_b   1.000
_cell.length_c   1.000
_cell.angle_alpha   90.00
_cell.angle_beta   90.00
_cell.angle_gamma   90.00
#
_symmetry.space_group_name_H-M   'P 1'
#
loop_
_entity.id
_entity.type
_entity.pdbx_description
1 polymer ?
#
loop_
_entity_poly.entity_id
_entity_poly.type
_entity_poly.pdbx_seq_one_letter_code
_entity_poly.pdbx_strand_id
1 'polypeptide(L)'
;KQAIFDELLCLFEEKARDMMSQLDAALAEQTFSATENFYQTVCDTFFNRYLMDNFCNKVIRLILIEQFRNSAVQKVYDRWMFTEPLSFQSKVFSVLIQMGVIQGKDSDYLAVKYYAPIQFFAQRWLFSGTLTEERKSAFRTSAYQYIQRFFNEIGVA
;
A
#
# COMPACT_ATOMS: atom_id res chain seq x y z
N LYS A 1 -15.88 -11.09 -23.48
CA LYS A 1 -14.95 -11.34 -22.35
C LYS A 1 -13.96 -10.20 -22.15
N GLN A 2 -13.32 -9.69 -23.21
CA GLN A 2 -12.37 -8.58 -23.09
C GLN A 2 -13.03 -7.30 -22.55
N ALA A 3 -14.19 -6.92 -23.07
CA ALA A 3 -14.92 -5.74 -22.62
C ALA A 3 -15.28 -5.78 -21.12
N ILE A 4 -15.64 -6.94 -20.59
CA ILE A 4 -15.91 -7.12 -19.16
C ILE A 4 -14.62 -6.93 -18.33
N PHE A 5 -13.53 -7.48 -18.81
CA PHE A 5 -12.22 -7.34 -18.15
C PHE A 5 -11.76 -5.87 -18.13
N ASP A 6 -11.90 -5.19 -19.26
CA ASP A 6 -11.55 -3.76 -19.38
C ASP A 6 -12.37 -2.89 -18.41
N GLU A 7 -13.67 -3.20 -18.27
CA GLU A 7 -14.55 -2.52 -17.32
C GLU A 7 -14.13 -2.79 -15.86
N LEU A 8 -13.78 -4.02 -15.53
CA LEU A 8 -13.25 -4.36 -14.19
C LEU A 8 -11.96 -3.61 -13.89
N LEU A 9 -11.05 -3.46 -14.86
CA LEU A 9 -9.84 -2.67 -14.70
C LEU A 9 -10.15 -1.19 -14.47
N CYS A 10 -11.10 -0.60 -15.22
CA CYS A 10 -11.52 0.78 -15.01
C CYS A 10 -12.07 1.01 -13.60
N LEU A 11 -12.96 0.14 -13.14
CA LEU A 11 -13.53 0.21 -11.78
C LEU A 11 -12.45 0.05 -10.70
N PHE A 12 -11.50 -0.84 -10.92
CA PHE A 12 -10.36 -1.02 -10.03
C PHE A 12 -9.50 0.24 -9.95
N GLU A 13 -9.18 0.84 -11.10
CA GLU A 13 -8.37 2.06 -11.14
C GLU A 13 -9.08 3.25 -10.49
N GLU A 14 -10.39 3.36 -10.61
CA GLU A 14 -11.18 4.38 -9.89
C GLU A 14 -11.04 4.21 -8.37
N LYS A 15 -11.21 2.98 -7.86
CA LYS A 15 -11.03 2.67 -6.44
C LYS A 15 -9.61 2.92 -5.96
N ALA A 16 -8.62 2.59 -6.77
CA ALA A 16 -7.21 2.84 -6.46
C ALA A 16 -6.91 4.35 -6.39
N ARG A 17 -7.44 5.14 -7.32
CA ARG A 17 -7.32 6.62 -7.28
C ARG A 17 -8.00 7.20 -6.06
N ASP A 18 -9.20 6.73 -5.70
CA ASP A 18 -9.90 7.18 -4.50
C ASP A 18 -9.10 6.85 -3.24
N MET A 19 -8.53 5.67 -3.15
CA MET A 19 -7.65 5.26 -2.05
C MET A 19 -6.45 6.21 -1.94
N MET A 20 -5.75 6.48 -3.04
CA MET A 20 -4.60 7.39 -3.06
C MET A 20 -5.01 8.83 -2.70
N SER A 21 -6.16 9.31 -3.17
CA SER A 21 -6.68 10.63 -2.80
C SER A 21 -6.95 10.76 -1.30
N GLN A 22 -7.48 9.70 -0.67
CA GLN A 22 -7.69 9.67 0.78
C GLN A 22 -6.37 9.69 1.54
N LEU A 23 -5.35 8.98 1.07
CA LEU A 23 -4.02 8.98 1.67
C LEU A 23 -3.34 10.36 1.53
N ASP A 24 -3.39 10.97 0.36
CA ASP A 24 -2.83 12.30 0.12
C ASP A 24 -3.55 13.37 0.97
N ALA A 25 -4.86 13.30 1.12
CA ALA A 25 -5.63 14.18 2.00
C ALA A 25 -5.24 14.00 3.47
N ALA A 26 -5.08 12.77 3.94
CA ALA A 26 -4.62 12.48 5.30
C ALA A 26 -3.23 13.04 5.57
N LEU A 27 -2.33 12.95 4.59
CA LEU A 27 -0.98 13.53 4.69
C LEU A 27 -1.02 15.06 4.75
N ALA A 28 -1.88 15.70 3.96
CA ALA A 28 -2.02 17.17 3.94
C ALA A 28 -2.62 17.73 5.24
N GLU A 29 -3.50 16.97 5.88
CA GLU A 29 -4.15 17.37 7.14
C GLU A 29 -3.32 17.04 8.39
N GLN A 30 -2.19 16.35 8.22
CA GLN A 30 -1.41 15.90 9.34
C GLN A 30 -0.85 17.06 10.16
N THR A 31 -1.20 17.05 11.44
CA THR A 31 -0.54 17.84 12.49
C THR A 31 0.33 16.93 13.33
N PHE A 32 1.48 17.44 13.81
CA PHE A 32 2.54 16.64 14.45
C PHE A 32 2.18 15.88 15.71
N SER A 33 1.12 16.27 16.39
CA SER A 33 0.63 15.58 17.58
C SER A 33 -0.09 14.27 17.32
N ALA A 34 -0.24 13.87 16.06
CA ALA A 34 -1.13 12.78 15.64
C ALA A 34 -0.44 11.72 14.77
N THR A 35 0.87 11.54 14.86
CA THR A 35 1.64 10.60 14.01
C THR A 35 1.09 9.17 14.08
N GLU A 36 0.73 8.68 15.26
CA GLU A 36 0.17 7.35 15.44
C GLU A 36 -1.19 7.21 14.74
N ASN A 37 -2.07 8.19 14.90
CA ASN A 37 -3.38 8.21 14.24
C ASN A 37 -3.25 8.28 12.71
N PHE A 38 -2.25 9.03 12.22
CA PHE A 38 -1.96 9.09 10.79
C PHE A 38 -1.61 7.71 10.23
N TYR A 39 -0.68 6.99 10.87
CA TYR A 39 -0.31 5.66 10.41
C TYR A 39 -1.43 4.65 10.52
N GLN A 40 -2.27 4.72 11.54
CA GLN A 40 -3.48 3.91 11.62
C GLN A 40 -4.42 4.18 10.46
N THR A 41 -4.63 5.44 10.11
CA THR A 41 -5.44 5.83 8.95
C THR A 41 -4.85 5.32 7.64
N VAL A 42 -3.53 5.48 7.44
CA VAL A 42 -2.83 4.96 6.26
C VAL A 42 -2.97 3.44 6.15
N CYS A 43 -2.72 2.73 7.24
CA CYS A 43 -2.83 1.28 7.27
C CYS A 43 -4.27 0.80 7.03
N ASP A 44 -5.26 1.44 7.64
CA ASP A 44 -6.66 1.08 7.41
C ASP A 44 -7.08 1.33 5.96
N THR A 45 -6.74 2.48 5.42
CA THR A 45 -7.07 2.84 4.04
C THR A 45 -6.39 1.91 3.03
N PHE A 46 -5.09 1.65 3.18
CA PHE A 46 -4.35 0.82 2.24
C PHE A 46 -4.60 -0.68 2.45
N PHE A 47 -4.63 -1.16 3.69
CA PHE A 47 -4.79 -2.59 3.96
C PHE A 47 -6.24 -3.04 3.88
N ASN A 48 -7.12 -2.45 4.69
CA ASN A 48 -8.49 -2.93 4.81
C ASN A 48 -9.37 -2.51 3.63
N ARG A 49 -9.25 -1.27 3.18
CA ARG A 49 -10.12 -0.71 2.13
C ARG A 49 -9.60 -0.90 0.72
N TYR A 50 -8.37 -1.38 0.56
CA TYR A 50 -7.77 -1.61 -0.74
C TYR A 50 -7.26 -3.05 -0.89
N LEU A 51 -6.17 -3.45 -0.25
CA LEU A 51 -5.58 -4.78 -0.44
C LEU A 51 -6.51 -5.93 -0.03
N MET A 52 -7.30 -5.75 1.03
CA MET A 52 -8.22 -6.76 1.56
C MET A 52 -9.69 -6.50 1.17
N ASP A 53 -10.00 -5.43 0.46
CA ASP A 53 -11.32 -5.24 -0.13
C ASP A 53 -11.64 -6.38 -1.09
N ASN A 54 -12.82 -6.97 -0.99
CA ASN A 54 -13.17 -8.16 -1.78
C ASN A 54 -13.05 -7.92 -3.28
N PHE A 55 -13.51 -6.78 -3.77
CA PHE A 55 -13.42 -6.44 -5.18
C PHE A 55 -11.97 -6.20 -5.60
N CYS A 56 -11.26 -5.30 -4.91
CA CYS A 56 -9.87 -4.95 -5.24
C CYS A 56 -8.96 -6.18 -5.17
N ASN A 57 -9.09 -6.99 -4.12
CA ASN A 57 -8.29 -8.20 -3.98
C ASN A 57 -8.48 -9.18 -5.15
N LYS A 58 -9.74 -9.43 -5.54
CA LYS A 58 -10.03 -10.30 -6.68
C LYS A 58 -9.48 -9.76 -7.98
N VAL A 59 -9.60 -8.46 -8.22
CA VAL A 59 -9.06 -7.84 -9.43
C VAL A 59 -7.53 -7.84 -9.44
N ILE A 60 -6.87 -7.55 -8.33
CA ILE A 60 -5.40 -7.65 -8.20
C ILE A 60 -4.93 -9.06 -8.54
N ARG A 61 -5.60 -10.09 -8.04
CA ARG A 61 -5.26 -11.48 -8.33
C ARG A 61 -5.45 -11.82 -9.81
N LEU A 62 -6.49 -11.30 -10.43
CA LEU A 62 -6.71 -11.44 -11.87
C LEU A 62 -5.62 -10.72 -12.68
N ILE A 63 -5.26 -9.51 -12.28
CA ILE A 63 -4.15 -8.74 -12.87
C ILE A 63 -2.83 -9.51 -12.78
N LEU A 64 -2.54 -10.14 -11.63
CA LEU A 64 -1.34 -10.98 -11.44
C LEU A 64 -1.25 -12.12 -12.45
N ILE A 65 -2.39 -12.71 -12.82
CA ILE A 65 -2.45 -13.78 -13.82
C ILE A 65 -2.27 -13.22 -15.25
N GLU A 66 -2.96 -12.15 -15.56
CA GLU A 66 -3.07 -11.63 -16.93
C GLU A 66 -1.88 -10.74 -17.36
N GLN A 67 -1.11 -10.22 -16.44
CA GLN A 67 0.00 -9.28 -16.72
C GLN A 67 1.05 -9.86 -17.68
N PHE A 68 1.23 -11.17 -17.68
CA PHE A 68 2.21 -11.84 -18.54
C PHE A 68 1.77 -11.94 -20.01
N ARG A 69 0.50 -11.71 -20.27
CA ARG A 69 -0.09 -11.78 -21.62
C ARG A 69 -0.49 -10.41 -22.16
N ASN A 70 -0.57 -9.41 -21.31
CA ASN A 70 -1.11 -8.11 -21.66
C ASN A 70 -0.29 -6.98 -21.00
N SER A 71 0.46 -6.24 -21.83
CA SER A 71 1.32 -5.16 -21.34
C SER A 71 0.54 -3.98 -20.73
N ALA A 72 -0.70 -3.75 -21.16
CA ALA A 72 -1.55 -2.72 -20.55
C ALA A 72 -1.94 -3.11 -19.11
N VAL A 73 -2.24 -4.37 -18.88
CA VAL A 73 -2.51 -4.92 -17.53
C VAL A 73 -1.28 -4.85 -16.64
N GLN A 74 -0.11 -5.17 -17.19
CA GLN A 74 1.16 -5.07 -16.46
C GLN A 74 1.43 -3.63 -15.99
N LYS A 75 1.12 -2.63 -16.83
CA LYS A 75 1.27 -1.21 -16.45
C LYS A 75 0.32 -0.80 -15.33
N VAL A 76 -0.92 -1.30 -15.33
CA VAL A 76 -1.88 -1.09 -14.24
C VAL A 76 -1.36 -1.69 -12.95
N TYR A 77 -0.84 -2.91 -12.99
CA TYR A 77 -0.22 -3.59 -11.86
C TYR A 77 0.96 -2.79 -11.29
N ASP A 78 1.91 -2.42 -12.14
CA ASP A 78 3.08 -1.64 -11.73
C ASP A 78 2.68 -0.31 -11.08
N ARG A 79 1.74 0.40 -11.67
CA ARG A 79 1.29 1.69 -11.17
C ARG A 79 0.69 1.60 -9.77
N TRP A 80 -0.28 0.71 -9.58
CA TRP A 80 -1.10 0.69 -8.36
C TRP A 80 -0.55 -0.18 -7.25
N MET A 81 0.37 -1.07 -7.55
CA MET A 81 1.04 -1.91 -6.56
C MET A 81 2.43 -1.42 -6.18
N PHE A 82 3.08 -0.62 -7.00
CA PHE A 82 4.45 -0.15 -6.76
C PHE A 82 4.60 1.36 -6.89
N THR A 83 4.39 1.93 -8.07
CA THR A 83 4.72 3.33 -8.35
C THR A 83 3.98 4.31 -7.43
N GLU A 84 2.66 4.23 -7.38
CA GLU A 84 1.85 5.14 -6.56
C GLU A 84 2.06 4.93 -5.04
N PRO A 85 2.05 3.69 -4.51
CA PRO A 85 2.35 3.48 -3.09
C PRO A 85 3.76 3.92 -2.68
N LEU A 86 4.78 3.66 -3.48
CA LEU A 86 6.15 4.09 -3.19
C LEU A 86 6.27 5.62 -3.23
N SER A 87 5.66 6.28 -4.21
CA SER A 87 5.64 7.74 -4.30
C SER A 87 4.97 8.37 -3.08
N PHE A 88 3.85 7.81 -2.63
CA PHE A 88 3.20 8.27 -1.41
C PHE A 88 4.09 8.10 -0.17
N GLN A 89 4.69 6.94 0.02
CA GLN A 89 5.58 6.70 1.16
C GLN A 89 6.83 7.59 1.13
N SER A 90 7.37 7.85 -0.05
CA SER A 90 8.49 8.79 -0.20
C SER A 90 8.10 10.20 0.26
N LYS A 91 6.92 10.68 -0.09
CA LYS A 91 6.39 11.96 0.40
C LYS A 91 6.26 11.97 1.93
N VAL A 92 5.71 10.91 2.52
CA VAL A 92 5.58 10.77 3.98
C VAL A 92 6.94 10.85 4.66
N PHE A 93 7.91 10.07 4.20
CA PHE A 93 9.25 10.09 4.79
C PHE A 93 9.98 11.41 4.58
N SER A 94 9.79 12.06 3.44
CA SER A 94 10.33 13.40 3.18
C SER A 94 9.83 14.41 4.22
N VAL A 95 8.53 14.39 4.49
CA VAL A 95 7.92 15.26 5.52
C VAL A 95 8.50 14.94 6.92
N LEU A 96 8.55 13.67 7.31
CA LEU A 96 9.07 13.26 8.62
C LEU A 96 10.55 13.62 8.82
N ILE A 97 11.36 13.52 7.76
CA ILE A 97 12.78 13.94 7.79
C ILE A 97 12.88 15.46 7.96
N GLN A 98 12.15 16.24 7.16
CA GLN A 98 12.16 17.70 7.21
C GLN A 98 11.78 18.24 8.59
N MET A 99 10.95 17.50 9.29
CA MET A 99 10.46 17.88 10.61
C MET A 99 11.31 17.34 11.75
N GLY A 100 12.37 16.59 11.45
CA GLY A 100 13.24 16.00 12.45
C GLY A 100 12.59 14.89 13.28
N VAL A 101 11.46 14.34 12.83
CA VAL A 101 10.77 13.24 13.52
C VAL A 101 11.54 11.93 13.37
N ILE A 102 12.16 11.74 12.22
CA ILE A 102 13.02 10.58 11.95
C ILE A 102 14.39 11.01 11.45
N GLN A 103 15.38 10.16 11.68
CA GLN A 103 16.70 10.31 11.10
C GLN A 103 16.75 9.62 9.74
N GLY A 104 17.21 10.31 8.72
CA GLY A 104 17.35 9.79 7.39
C GLY A 104 17.71 10.90 6.42
N LYS A 105 18.23 10.52 5.27
CA LYS A 105 18.60 11.49 4.21
C LYS A 105 17.96 11.14 2.86
N ASP A 106 17.42 9.95 2.73
CA ASP A 106 16.89 9.42 1.47
C ASP A 106 15.48 8.84 1.70
N SER A 107 14.49 9.67 1.38
CA SER A 107 13.07 9.29 1.53
C SER A 107 12.66 8.17 0.58
N ASP A 108 13.26 8.08 -0.60
CA ASP A 108 12.96 7.02 -1.57
C ASP A 108 13.48 5.67 -1.07
N TYR A 109 14.69 5.65 -0.52
CA TYR A 109 15.25 4.44 0.11
C TYR A 109 14.38 3.98 1.29
N LEU A 110 13.96 4.90 2.15
CA LEU A 110 13.08 4.58 3.28
C LEU A 110 11.72 4.06 2.81
N ALA A 111 11.17 4.63 1.74
CA ALA A 111 9.93 4.15 1.13
C ALA A 111 10.03 2.69 0.67
N VAL A 112 11.11 2.34 -0.01
CA VAL A 112 11.37 0.94 -0.44
C VAL A 112 11.57 0.03 0.76
N LYS A 113 12.39 0.44 1.73
CA LYS A 113 12.65 -0.35 2.95
C LYS A 113 11.38 -0.61 3.75
N TYR A 114 10.49 0.37 3.82
CA TYR A 114 9.19 0.25 4.49
C TYR A 114 8.23 -0.67 3.72
N TYR A 115 8.11 -0.46 2.42
CA TYR A 115 7.05 -1.07 1.61
C TYR A 115 7.37 -2.50 1.13
N ALA A 116 8.62 -2.83 0.87
CA ALA A 116 8.99 -4.12 0.33
C ALA A 116 8.56 -5.31 1.21
N PRO A 117 8.76 -5.32 2.54
CA PRO A 117 8.25 -6.40 3.38
C PRO A 117 6.72 -6.46 3.45
N ILE A 118 6.03 -5.33 3.37
CA ILE A 118 4.57 -5.28 3.32
C ILE A 118 4.07 -5.97 2.04
N GLN A 119 4.71 -5.71 0.90
CA GLN A 119 4.42 -6.42 -0.35
C GLN A 119 4.70 -7.92 -0.26
N PHE A 120 5.78 -8.30 0.39
CA PHE A 120 6.07 -9.71 0.65
C PHE A 120 4.94 -10.38 1.45
N PHE A 121 4.46 -9.75 2.52
CA PHE A 121 3.36 -10.29 3.31
C PHE A 121 2.04 -10.32 2.53
N ALA A 122 1.79 -9.30 1.71
CA ALA A 122 0.62 -9.26 0.84
C ALA A 122 0.64 -10.40 -0.20
N GLN A 123 1.76 -10.62 -0.86
CA GLN A 123 1.93 -11.75 -1.78
C GLN A 123 1.69 -13.08 -1.08
N ARG A 124 2.26 -13.26 0.11
CA ARG A 124 2.13 -14.51 0.87
C ARG A 124 0.70 -14.77 1.34
N TRP A 125 0.02 -13.77 1.88
CA TRP A 125 -1.23 -13.97 2.61
C TRP A 125 -2.49 -13.53 1.86
N LEU A 126 -2.39 -12.50 1.02
CA LEU A 126 -3.55 -11.90 0.37
C LEU A 126 -3.71 -12.31 -1.09
N PHE A 127 -2.62 -12.62 -1.79
CA PHE A 127 -2.64 -12.86 -3.24
C PHE A 127 -2.29 -14.31 -3.63
N SER A 128 -2.15 -15.19 -2.66
CA SER A 128 -1.95 -16.63 -2.89
C SER A 128 -3.06 -17.44 -2.22
N GLY A 129 -3.50 -18.51 -2.89
CA GLY A 129 -4.58 -19.34 -2.37
C GLY A 129 -5.92 -18.61 -2.24
N THR A 130 -6.83 -19.15 -1.43
CA THR A 130 -8.13 -18.53 -1.14
C THR A 130 -8.00 -17.50 -0.04
N LEU A 131 -8.57 -16.30 -0.23
CA LEU A 131 -8.58 -15.27 0.80
C LEU A 131 -9.59 -15.65 1.90
N THR A 132 -9.08 -15.86 3.11
CA THR A 132 -9.86 -16.17 4.32
C THR A 132 -9.62 -15.13 5.40
N GLU A 133 -10.49 -15.08 6.40
CA GLU A 133 -10.29 -14.19 7.56
C GLU A 133 -9.01 -14.53 8.33
N GLU A 134 -8.62 -15.80 8.39
CA GLU A 134 -7.37 -16.25 8.99
C GLU A 134 -6.15 -15.68 8.24
N ARG A 135 -6.16 -15.69 6.92
CA ARG A 135 -5.08 -15.15 6.08
C ARG A 135 -5.02 -13.62 6.18
N LYS A 136 -6.15 -12.93 6.21
CA LYS A 136 -6.21 -11.49 6.47
C LYS A 136 -5.62 -11.14 7.83
N SER A 137 -5.95 -11.91 8.86
CA SER A 137 -5.39 -11.75 10.21
C SER A 137 -3.89 -11.98 10.24
N ALA A 138 -3.39 -13.01 9.56
CA ALA A 138 -1.97 -13.28 9.43
C ALA A 138 -1.22 -12.13 8.74
N PHE A 139 -1.79 -11.59 7.68
CA PHE A 139 -1.24 -10.39 7.01
C PHE A 139 -1.16 -9.20 7.97
N ARG A 140 -2.26 -8.86 8.65
CA ARG A 140 -2.29 -7.73 9.60
C ARG A 140 -1.23 -7.88 10.68
N THR A 141 -1.16 -9.05 11.30
CA THR A 141 -0.18 -9.33 12.36
C THR A 141 1.25 -9.13 11.86
N SER A 142 1.59 -9.70 10.71
CA SER A 142 2.93 -9.58 10.13
C SER A 142 3.25 -8.13 9.74
N ALA A 143 2.32 -7.45 9.08
CA ALA A 143 2.50 -6.07 8.63
C ALA A 143 2.65 -5.09 9.81
N TYR A 144 1.78 -5.17 10.81
CA TYR A 144 1.84 -4.26 11.96
C TYR A 144 3.08 -4.50 12.82
N GLN A 145 3.48 -5.74 13.05
CA GLN A 145 4.72 -6.04 13.76
C GLN A 145 5.94 -5.50 13.02
N TYR A 146 5.96 -5.63 11.70
CA TYR A 146 7.04 -5.08 10.89
C TYR A 146 7.07 -3.55 10.96
N ILE A 147 5.93 -2.90 10.80
CA ILE A 147 5.82 -1.42 10.85
C ILE A 147 6.33 -0.89 12.19
N GLN A 148 5.93 -1.51 13.28
CA GLN A 148 6.38 -1.12 14.61
C GLN A 148 7.91 -1.25 14.77
N ARG A 149 8.48 -2.37 14.32
CA ARG A 149 9.93 -2.57 14.33
C ARG A 149 10.66 -1.56 13.45
N PHE A 150 10.13 -1.34 12.24
CA PHE A 150 10.71 -0.39 11.30
C PHE A 150 10.84 1.02 11.91
N PHE A 151 9.76 1.54 12.52
CA PHE A 151 9.80 2.86 13.16
C PHE A 151 10.69 2.90 14.38
N ASN A 152 10.78 1.83 15.16
CA ASN A 152 11.72 1.75 16.26
C ASN A 152 13.19 1.77 15.78
N GLU A 153 13.48 1.16 14.64
CA GLU A 153 14.85 1.11 14.08
C GLU A 153 15.30 2.43 13.46
N ILE A 154 14.41 3.14 12.73
CA ILE A 154 14.78 4.41 12.10
C ILE A 154 14.84 5.58 13.10
N GLY A 155 14.42 5.32 14.32
CA GLY A 155 14.62 6.16 15.48
C GLY A 155 13.82 7.45 15.45
N VAL A 156 13.21 7.76 16.56
CA VAL A 156 12.75 9.10 16.86
C VAL A 156 13.97 9.88 17.31
N ALA A 157 14.20 11.01 16.71
CA ALA A 157 15.22 11.93 17.19
C ALA A 157 14.89 12.41 18.62
#